data_de3abd27a0697abf95e5289230158bfb
#
_entry.id   de3abd27a0697abf95e5289230158bfb
#
_cell.length_a   1.000
_cell.length_b   1.000
_cell.length_c   1.000
_cell.angle_alpha   90.00
_cell.angle_beta   90.00
_cell.angle_gamma   90.00
#
_symmetry.space_group_name_H-M   'P 1'
#
loop_
_entity.id
_entity.type
_entity.pdbx_description
1 polymer ?
#
loop_
_entity_poly.entity_id
_entity_poly.type
_entity_poly.pdbx_seq_one_letter_code
_entity_poly.pdbx_strand_id
1 'polypeptide(L)'
;MVLYMQDINHRQEGPAWRWLLATVFLFPILPEYISPFVLFAAFIVFKVQWSREGRKAKVGTLGKMIMAFMCLALLSVFWSDTVLDTLGSAGLWWAVFLMLVMINNLADTRKKINDIIKAAVASAAANGILGTLQICSYSLCTAGYINSNFVIPTPIYKGLDKLVYTWLPFEISTHTFDDRASGFFSNPNLLATYLIFAYPLSVYMFLNAKTKSHRILYILFNLLISAGLSSTMTRAGCVIAIAGWVFMFIVLIKRHGKTLFKILIPTLMIIVPSLLMRYGLIA
;
A
#
# COMPACT_ATOMS: atom_id res chain seq x y z
N MET A 1 18.70 37.69 -1.73
CA MET A 1 17.44 36.95 -1.63
C MET A 1 17.19 36.08 -2.85
N VAL A 2 17.41 36.53 -4.08
CA VAL A 2 17.24 35.76 -5.33
C VAL A 2 18.23 34.58 -5.46
N LEU A 3 19.49 34.74 -5.07
CA LEU A 3 20.50 33.67 -5.05
C LEU A 3 20.19 32.55 -4.05
N TYR A 4 19.53 32.88 -2.92
CA TYR A 4 19.11 31.88 -1.93
C TYR A 4 17.93 31.04 -2.40
N MET A 5 17.06 31.58 -3.28
CA MET A 5 15.96 30.84 -3.90
C MET A 5 16.41 29.94 -5.07
N GLN A 6 17.50 30.28 -5.77
CA GLN A 6 18.06 29.41 -6.81
C GLN A 6 18.75 28.17 -6.22
N ASP A 7 19.37 28.27 -5.05
CA ASP A 7 20.02 27.14 -4.37
C ASP A 7 19.01 26.09 -3.84
N ILE A 8 17.77 26.49 -3.59
CA ILE A 8 16.69 25.58 -3.16
C ILE A 8 16.18 24.72 -4.34
N ASN A 9 16.25 25.23 -5.57
CA ASN A 9 15.74 24.53 -6.75
C ASN A 9 16.72 23.50 -7.37
N HIS A 10 18.01 23.54 -7.00
CA HIS A 10 19.04 22.63 -7.52
C HIS A 10 19.58 21.62 -6.50
N ARG A 11 18.95 21.44 -5.35
CA ARG A 11 19.28 20.27 -4.52
C ARG A 11 18.84 19.03 -5.27
N GLN A 12 19.80 18.46 -5.99
CA GLN A 12 19.69 17.15 -6.63
C GLN A 12 18.96 16.21 -5.67
N GLU A 13 17.97 15.51 -6.19
CA GLU A 13 17.24 14.50 -5.44
C GLU A 13 18.27 13.46 -4.97
N GLY A 14 18.70 13.59 -3.71
CA GLY A 14 19.78 12.77 -3.13
C GLY A 14 19.42 11.28 -3.14
N PRO A 15 20.40 10.39 -2.98
CA PRO A 15 20.17 8.95 -2.98
C PRO A 15 19.09 8.54 -1.96
N ALA A 16 19.03 9.14 -0.78
CA ALA A 16 18.03 8.86 0.24
C ALA A 16 16.59 9.11 -0.27
N TRP A 17 16.38 10.15 -1.09
CA TRP A 17 15.07 10.41 -1.69
C TRP A 17 14.65 9.31 -2.67
N ARG A 18 15.55 8.88 -3.54
CA ARG A 18 15.29 7.81 -4.52
C ARG A 18 15.01 6.48 -3.82
N TRP A 19 15.77 6.18 -2.77
CA TRP A 19 15.55 4.98 -1.95
C TRP A 19 14.20 5.03 -1.22
N LEU A 20 13.80 6.19 -0.69
CA LEU A 20 12.47 6.35 -0.09
C LEU A 20 11.36 6.08 -1.10
N LEU A 21 11.41 6.67 -2.30
CA LEU A 21 10.40 6.43 -3.34
C LEU A 21 10.35 4.96 -3.78
N ALA A 22 11.53 4.36 -3.99
CA ALA A 22 11.62 2.93 -4.31
C ALA A 22 11.01 2.07 -3.19
N THR A 23 11.27 2.39 -1.93
CA THR A 23 10.71 1.68 -0.78
C THR A 23 9.19 1.84 -0.72
N VAL A 24 8.65 3.05 -0.87
CA VAL A 24 7.19 3.28 -0.88
C VAL A 24 6.50 2.47 -1.98
N PHE A 25 7.14 2.34 -3.15
CA PHE A 25 6.61 1.53 -4.24
C PHE A 25 6.75 0.03 -3.98
N LEU A 26 7.93 -0.42 -3.55
CA LEU A 26 8.27 -1.83 -3.42
C LEU A 26 7.73 -2.49 -2.15
N PHE A 27 7.61 -1.74 -1.05
CA PHE A 27 7.21 -2.29 0.25
C PHE A 27 5.91 -3.10 0.21
N PRO A 28 4.84 -2.67 -0.50
CA PRO A 28 3.60 -3.44 -0.62
C PRO A 28 3.64 -4.52 -1.72
N ILE A 29 4.74 -4.62 -2.48
CA ILE A 29 4.93 -5.60 -3.57
C ILE A 29 5.83 -6.74 -3.13
N LEU A 30 6.81 -6.43 -2.28
CA LEU A 30 7.76 -7.42 -1.78
C LEU A 30 7.12 -8.28 -0.69
N PRO A 31 7.57 -9.54 -0.54
CA PRO A 31 7.20 -10.40 0.58
C PRO A 31 7.39 -9.70 1.93
N GLU A 32 6.50 -9.97 2.88
CA GLU A 32 6.48 -9.34 4.20
C GLU A 32 7.80 -9.52 4.98
N TYR A 33 8.53 -10.61 4.73
CA TYR A 33 9.84 -10.87 5.33
C TYR A 33 11.01 -10.15 4.63
N ILE A 34 10.85 -9.70 3.37
CA ILE A 34 11.89 -8.96 2.62
C ILE A 34 11.70 -7.45 2.76
N SER A 35 10.46 -6.98 2.75
CA SER A 35 10.14 -5.55 2.75
C SER A 35 10.77 -4.75 3.91
N PRO A 36 10.89 -5.27 5.15
CA PRO A 36 11.58 -4.57 6.23
C PRO A 36 13.07 -4.37 5.97
N PHE A 37 13.74 -5.32 5.32
CA PHE A 37 15.18 -5.19 4.98
C PHE A 37 15.42 -4.09 3.95
N VAL A 38 14.55 -3.99 2.93
CA VAL A 38 14.63 -2.92 1.93
C VAL A 38 14.44 -1.56 2.59
N LEU A 39 13.48 -1.45 3.50
CA LEU A 39 13.25 -0.22 4.25
C LEU A 39 14.43 0.10 5.17
N PHE A 40 15.00 -0.89 5.84
CA PHE A 40 16.15 -0.69 6.70
C PHE A 40 17.38 -0.23 5.91
N ALA A 41 17.62 -0.81 4.73
CA ALA A 41 18.66 -0.35 3.81
C ALA A 41 18.44 1.11 3.37
N ALA A 42 17.20 1.46 3.01
CA ALA A 42 16.83 2.85 2.69
C ALA A 42 17.08 3.80 3.86
N PHE A 43 16.77 3.36 5.10
CA PHE A 43 17.02 4.14 6.30
C PHE A 43 18.52 4.33 6.58
N ILE A 44 19.36 3.31 6.34
CA ILE A 44 20.82 3.45 6.44
C ILE A 44 21.32 4.51 5.46
N VAL A 45 20.89 4.47 4.19
CA VAL A 45 21.26 5.48 3.17
C VAL A 45 20.82 6.87 3.62
N PHE A 46 19.60 7.00 4.14
CA PHE A 46 19.09 8.24 4.71
C PHE A 46 19.99 8.74 5.86
N LYS A 47 20.33 7.89 6.83
CA LYS A 47 21.16 8.25 7.99
C LYS A 47 22.57 8.67 7.56
N VAL A 48 23.18 7.94 6.64
CA VAL A 48 24.52 8.27 6.12
C VAL A 48 24.50 9.63 5.40
N GLN A 49 23.52 9.86 4.53
CA GLN A 49 23.40 11.16 3.85
C GLN A 49 23.16 12.30 4.84
N TRP A 50 22.24 12.11 5.81
CA TRP A 50 21.88 13.11 6.81
C TRP A 50 23.05 13.46 7.73
N SER A 51 23.83 12.45 8.12
CA SER A 51 25.04 12.65 8.93
C SER A 51 26.12 13.42 8.16
N ARG A 52 26.34 13.10 6.89
CA ARG A 52 27.28 13.85 6.02
C ARG A 52 26.90 15.31 5.83
N GLU A 53 25.60 15.62 5.83
CA GLU A 53 25.07 16.97 5.73
C GLU A 53 25.03 17.70 7.11
N GLY A 54 25.50 17.07 8.20
CA GLY A 54 25.47 17.64 9.55
C GLY A 54 24.06 17.87 10.12
N ARG A 55 23.04 17.22 9.57
CA ARG A 55 21.63 17.43 9.95
C ARG A 55 21.19 16.46 11.04
N LYS A 56 20.34 16.96 11.95
CA LYS A 56 19.64 16.11 12.93
C LYS A 56 18.28 15.69 12.38
N ALA A 57 17.99 14.40 12.43
CA ALA A 57 16.67 13.90 12.03
C ALA A 57 15.60 14.37 13.03
N LYS A 58 14.49 14.91 12.50
CA LYS A 58 13.36 15.38 13.30
C LYS A 58 12.35 14.24 13.42
N VAL A 59 12.02 13.91 14.66
CA VAL A 59 10.92 12.99 14.99
C VAL A 59 9.72 13.86 15.37
N GLY A 60 8.72 13.97 14.49
CA GLY A 60 7.51 14.74 14.76
C GLY A 60 6.69 14.14 15.92
N THR A 61 5.63 14.85 16.35
CA THR A 61 4.76 14.40 17.45
C THR A 61 4.17 13.01 17.22
N LEU A 62 3.69 12.73 16.00
CA LEU A 62 3.20 11.41 15.60
C LEU A 62 4.30 10.34 15.72
N GLY A 63 5.53 10.65 15.31
CA GLY A 63 6.65 9.72 15.47
C GLY A 63 6.96 9.40 16.92
N LYS A 64 6.87 10.39 17.82
CA LYS A 64 7.05 10.15 19.27
C LYS A 64 5.95 9.25 19.84
N MET A 65 4.70 9.42 19.39
CA MET A 65 3.57 8.56 19.80
C MET A 65 3.77 7.11 19.33
N ILE A 66 4.16 6.93 18.06
CA ILE A 66 4.47 5.60 17.51
C ILE A 66 5.66 4.98 18.28
N MET A 67 6.70 5.75 18.56
CA MET A 67 7.83 5.26 19.34
C MET A 67 7.42 4.81 20.74
N ALA A 68 6.56 5.56 21.45
CA ALA A 68 6.02 5.14 22.73
C ALA A 68 5.21 3.83 22.63
N PHE A 69 4.37 3.71 21.59
CA PHE A 69 3.63 2.48 21.31
C PHE A 69 4.57 1.30 21.03
N MET A 70 5.63 1.52 20.27
CA MET A 70 6.63 0.47 20.00
C MET A 70 7.37 0.01 21.25
N CYS A 71 7.69 0.94 22.17
CA CYS A 71 8.27 0.57 23.47
C CYS A 71 7.30 -0.33 24.25
N LEU A 72 6.00 -0.03 24.26
CA LEU A 72 4.99 -0.89 24.87
C LEU A 72 4.91 -2.26 24.19
N ALA A 73 4.94 -2.29 22.85
CA ALA A 73 4.95 -3.54 22.08
C ALA A 73 6.20 -4.39 22.37
N LEU A 74 7.36 -3.79 22.55
CA LEU A 74 8.57 -4.51 22.98
C LEU A 74 8.47 -5.00 24.44
N LEU A 75 7.89 -4.21 25.34
CA LEU A 75 7.66 -4.64 26.72
C LEU A 75 6.71 -5.84 26.77
N SER A 76 5.76 -5.99 25.84
CA SER A 76 4.85 -7.14 25.81
C SER A 76 5.56 -8.50 25.63
N VAL A 77 6.81 -8.50 25.18
CA VAL A 77 7.64 -9.71 25.06
C VAL A 77 7.82 -10.42 26.43
N PHE A 78 7.84 -9.65 27.54
CA PHE A 78 8.07 -10.22 28.87
C PHE A 78 6.91 -11.09 29.40
N TRP A 79 5.72 -10.98 28.83
CA TRP A 79 4.52 -11.75 29.21
C TRP A 79 3.86 -12.47 28.02
N SER A 80 4.56 -12.54 26.88
CA SER A 80 4.07 -13.24 25.68
C SER A 80 4.43 -14.71 25.74
N ASP A 81 3.47 -15.57 25.43
CA ASP A 81 3.70 -17.02 25.25
C ASP A 81 4.50 -17.34 23.99
N THR A 82 4.48 -16.43 22.97
CA THR A 82 5.17 -16.55 21.70
C THR A 82 6.11 -15.37 21.46
N VAL A 83 7.30 -15.44 22.08
CA VAL A 83 8.30 -14.35 22.07
C VAL A 83 8.70 -13.95 20.64
N LEU A 84 8.93 -14.93 19.74
CA LEU A 84 9.37 -14.67 18.37
C LEU A 84 8.30 -13.94 17.55
N ASP A 85 7.03 -14.32 17.67
CA ASP A 85 5.92 -13.66 16.96
C ASP A 85 5.72 -12.22 17.45
N THR A 86 5.89 -12.02 18.75
CA THR A 86 5.82 -10.69 19.38
C THR A 86 6.95 -9.79 18.89
N LEU A 87 8.18 -10.31 18.79
CA LEU A 87 9.32 -9.57 18.23
C LEU A 87 9.14 -9.29 16.74
N GLY A 88 8.61 -10.25 15.97
CA GLY A 88 8.29 -10.06 14.56
C GLY A 88 7.26 -8.94 14.36
N SER A 89 6.18 -8.95 15.12
CA SER A 89 5.15 -7.92 15.11
C SER A 89 5.70 -6.54 15.52
N ALA A 90 6.53 -6.48 16.57
CA ALA A 90 7.22 -5.26 16.95
C ALA A 90 8.15 -4.74 15.84
N GLY A 91 8.83 -5.64 15.12
CA GLY A 91 9.68 -5.31 13.98
C GLY A 91 8.92 -4.59 12.85
N LEU A 92 7.67 -5.00 12.54
CA LEU A 92 6.82 -4.31 11.56
C LEU A 92 6.50 -2.87 11.98
N TRP A 93 6.23 -2.63 13.26
CA TRP A 93 6.01 -1.27 13.78
C TRP A 93 7.27 -0.41 13.69
N TRP A 94 8.44 -1.00 13.91
CA TRP A 94 9.72 -0.32 13.68
C TRP A 94 9.87 0.10 12.22
N ALA A 95 9.50 -0.76 11.28
CA ALA A 95 9.52 -0.43 9.86
C ALA A 95 8.63 0.80 9.55
N VAL A 96 7.40 0.82 10.06
CA VAL A 96 6.48 1.96 9.92
C VAL A 96 7.08 3.24 10.51
N PHE A 97 7.69 3.16 11.70
CA PHE A 97 8.34 4.30 12.35
C PHE A 97 9.50 4.85 11.52
N LEU A 98 10.40 3.99 11.02
CA LEU A 98 11.54 4.40 10.19
C LEU A 98 11.06 5.09 8.91
N MET A 99 10.03 4.55 8.26
CA MET A 99 9.42 5.15 7.07
C MET A 99 8.84 6.54 7.37
N LEU A 100 8.13 6.69 8.50
CA LEU A 100 7.59 7.98 8.93
C LEU A 100 8.70 9.01 9.18
N VAL A 101 9.80 8.60 9.84
CA VAL A 101 10.95 9.49 10.07
C VAL A 101 11.56 9.93 8.74
N MET A 102 11.73 9.03 7.77
CA MET A 102 12.24 9.37 6.45
C MET A 102 11.31 10.35 5.73
N ILE A 103 10.01 10.10 5.71
CA ILE A 103 9.01 10.97 5.07
C ILE A 103 9.05 12.36 5.69
N ASN A 104 9.02 12.46 7.03
CA ASN A 104 9.01 13.75 7.74
C ASN A 104 10.26 14.61 7.48
N ASN A 105 11.39 13.99 7.16
CA ASN A 105 12.64 14.72 6.94
C ASN A 105 12.96 14.96 5.46
N LEU A 106 12.48 14.11 4.57
CA LEU A 106 12.77 14.18 3.13
C LEU A 106 11.67 14.86 2.31
N ALA A 107 10.39 14.76 2.75
CA ALA A 107 9.24 15.31 2.03
C ALA A 107 8.97 16.77 2.43
N ASP A 108 9.90 17.65 2.16
CA ASP A 108 9.88 19.07 2.53
C ASP A 108 9.09 19.95 1.55
N THR A 109 8.73 19.43 0.38
CA THR A 109 8.02 20.18 -0.67
C THR A 109 6.76 19.46 -1.13
N ARG A 110 5.78 20.24 -1.62
CA ARG A 110 4.55 19.70 -2.19
C ARG A 110 4.81 18.75 -3.38
N LYS A 111 5.86 19.01 -4.16
CA LYS A 111 6.28 18.13 -5.26
C LYS A 111 6.66 16.76 -4.72
N LYS A 112 7.52 16.70 -3.69
CA LYS A 112 7.97 15.45 -3.08
C LYS A 112 6.82 14.66 -2.44
N ILE A 113 5.89 15.35 -1.74
CA ILE A 113 4.68 14.70 -1.22
C ILE A 113 3.88 14.06 -2.36
N ASN A 114 3.68 14.79 -3.47
CA ASN A 114 2.98 14.25 -4.63
C ASN A 114 3.72 13.06 -5.26
N ASP A 115 5.04 13.04 -5.26
CA ASP A 115 5.82 11.92 -5.81
C ASP A 115 5.72 10.67 -4.90
N ILE A 116 5.68 10.82 -3.57
CA ILE A 116 5.35 9.74 -2.64
C ILE A 116 3.95 9.18 -2.92
N ILE A 117 2.96 10.08 -3.07
CA ILE A 117 1.58 9.66 -3.37
C ILE A 117 1.51 8.90 -4.70
N LYS A 118 2.23 9.36 -5.75
CA LYS A 118 2.30 8.64 -7.03
C LYS A 118 2.88 7.24 -6.88
N ALA A 119 3.98 7.10 -6.12
CA ALA A 119 4.60 5.81 -5.87
C ALA A 119 3.64 4.86 -5.13
N ALA A 120 2.95 5.34 -4.10
CA ALA A 120 1.96 4.56 -3.36
C ALA A 120 0.76 4.15 -4.23
N VAL A 121 0.22 5.07 -5.03
CA VAL A 121 -0.91 4.79 -5.94
C VAL A 121 -0.51 3.81 -7.05
N ALA A 122 0.70 3.95 -7.61
CA ALA A 122 1.21 3.01 -8.61
C ALA A 122 1.41 1.60 -8.04
N SER A 123 1.94 1.49 -6.83
CA SER A 123 2.07 0.22 -6.10
C SER A 123 0.69 -0.40 -5.80
N ALA A 124 -0.29 0.40 -5.40
CA ALA A 124 -1.65 -0.06 -5.17
C ALA A 124 -2.32 -0.56 -6.45
N ALA A 125 -2.11 0.14 -7.58
CA ALA A 125 -2.61 -0.30 -8.88
C ALA A 125 -1.97 -1.64 -9.31
N ALA A 126 -0.67 -1.84 -9.08
CA ALA A 126 0.01 -3.12 -9.34
C ALA A 126 -0.59 -4.27 -8.50
N ASN A 127 -0.84 -4.02 -7.21
CA ASN A 127 -1.55 -4.96 -6.34
C ASN A 127 -2.99 -5.23 -6.83
N GLY A 128 -3.68 -4.19 -7.30
CA GLY A 128 -5.03 -4.31 -7.87
C GLY A 128 -5.06 -5.17 -9.14
N ILE A 129 -4.07 -5.02 -10.03
CA ILE A 129 -3.91 -5.87 -11.22
C ILE A 129 -3.73 -7.33 -10.80
N LEU A 130 -2.76 -7.60 -9.92
CA LEU A 130 -2.48 -8.97 -9.50
C LEU A 130 -3.68 -9.61 -8.81
N GLY A 131 -4.33 -8.89 -7.87
CA GLY A 131 -5.51 -9.40 -7.19
C GLY A 131 -6.66 -9.71 -8.15
N THR A 132 -6.87 -8.86 -9.16
CA THR A 132 -7.89 -9.12 -10.20
C THR A 132 -7.52 -10.34 -11.04
N LEU A 133 -6.25 -10.49 -11.45
CA LEU A 133 -5.78 -11.65 -12.21
C LEU A 133 -5.89 -12.94 -11.40
N GLN A 134 -5.63 -12.92 -10.10
CA GLN A 134 -5.79 -14.08 -9.21
C GLN A 134 -7.24 -14.58 -9.22
N ILE A 135 -8.21 -13.70 -8.96
CA ILE A 135 -9.62 -14.12 -8.93
C ILE A 135 -10.15 -14.51 -10.31
N CYS A 136 -9.73 -13.82 -11.37
CA CYS A 136 -10.11 -14.19 -12.73
C CYS A 136 -9.57 -15.58 -13.12
N SER A 137 -8.30 -15.88 -12.82
CA SER A 137 -7.71 -17.19 -13.11
C SER A 137 -8.39 -18.30 -12.31
N TYR A 138 -8.71 -18.07 -11.05
CA TYR A 138 -9.46 -19.01 -10.22
C TYR A 138 -10.85 -19.25 -10.78
N SER A 139 -11.59 -18.21 -11.13
CA SER A 139 -12.95 -18.32 -11.70
C SER A 139 -12.96 -19.05 -13.04
N LEU A 140 -11.97 -18.82 -13.90
CA LEU A 140 -11.83 -19.55 -15.16
C LEU A 140 -11.50 -21.04 -14.96
N CYS A 141 -10.72 -21.36 -13.93
CA CYS A 141 -10.43 -22.74 -13.57
C CYS A 141 -11.67 -23.45 -13.04
N THR A 142 -12.42 -22.84 -12.13
CA THR A 142 -13.65 -23.42 -11.56
C THR A 142 -14.75 -23.61 -12.62
N ALA A 143 -14.79 -22.75 -13.64
CA ALA A 143 -15.67 -22.86 -14.79
C ALA A 143 -15.20 -23.89 -15.84
N GLY A 144 -14.02 -24.52 -15.65
CA GLY A 144 -13.48 -25.55 -16.56
C GLY A 144 -12.81 -25.01 -17.83
N TYR A 145 -12.58 -23.69 -17.93
CA TYR A 145 -11.95 -23.08 -19.10
C TYR A 145 -10.43 -23.21 -19.12
N ILE A 146 -9.78 -23.30 -17.94
CA ILE A 146 -8.33 -23.45 -17.81
C ILE A 146 -7.97 -24.53 -16.79
N ASN A 147 -6.79 -25.13 -16.93
CA ASN A 147 -6.26 -26.08 -15.96
C ASN A 147 -5.82 -25.39 -14.66
N SER A 148 -5.85 -26.13 -13.55
CA SER A 148 -5.39 -25.65 -12.23
C SER A 148 -3.95 -25.14 -12.22
N ASN A 149 -3.11 -25.63 -13.13
CA ASN A 149 -1.72 -25.16 -13.29
C ASN A 149 -1.59 -23.70 -13.75
N PHE A 150 -2.66 -23.13 -14.33
CA PHE A 150 -2.71 -21.74 -14.78
C PHE A 150 -3.34 -20.78 -13.76
N VAL A 151 -3.79 -21.29 -12.63
CA VAL A 151 -4.32 -20.44 -11.54
C VAL A 151 -3.14 -19.71 -10.88
N ILE A 152 -3.24 -18.40 -10.80
CA ILE A 152 -2.22 -17.56 -10.16
C ILE A 152 -2.31 -17.76 -8.64
N PRO A 153 -1.26 -18.29 -7.99
CA PRO A 153 -1.31 -18.64 -6.58
C PRO A 153 -1.42 -17.40 -5.69
N THR A 154 -1.98 -17.61 -4.52
CA THR A 154 -2.11 -16.62 -3.45
C THR A 154 -1.47 -17.20 -2.18
N PRO A 155 -0.39 -16.64 -1.64
CA PRO A 155 0.45 -15.57 -2.21
C PRO A 155 1.32 -16.05 -3.39
N ILE A 156 1.66 -15.13 -4.27
CA ILE A 156 2.50 -15.38 -5.48
C ILE A 156 3.88 -15.93 -5.15
N TYR A 157 4.33 -15.79 -3.91
CA TYR A 157 5.67 -16.16 -3.44
C TYR A 157 5.80 -17.57 -2.88
N LYS A 158 4.82 -18.45 -3.09
CA LYS A 158 4.81 -19.83 -2.55
C LYS A 158 6.12 -20.61 -2.76
N GLY A 159 6.84 -20.36 -3.87
CA GLY A 159 8.12 -20.98 -4.15
C GLY A 159 9.30 -20.39 -3.35
N LEU A 160 9.28 -19.08 -3.12
CA LEU A 160 10.29 -18.39 -2.31
C LEU A 160 10.06 -18.64 -0.81
N ASP A 161 8.81 -18.71 -0.37
CA ASP A 161 8.44 -19.06 0.99
C ASP A 161 9.08 -20.39 1.40
N LYS A 162 8.99 -21.43 0.56
CA LYS A 162 9.57 -22.73 0.83
C LYS A 162 11.08 -22.67 1.05
N LEU A 163 11.77 -21.77 0.37
CA LEU A 163 13.22 -21.57 0.50
C LEU A 163 13.56 -20.80 1.78
N VAL A 164 12.75 -19.84 2.16
CA VAL A 164 12.92 -19.05 3.38
C VAL A 164 12.57 -19.87 4.63
N TYR A 165 11.52 -20.70 4.58
CA TYR A 165 11.14 -21.62 5.67
C TYR A 165 12.23 -22.61 6.06
N THR A 166 13.09 -22.99 5.10
CA THR A 166 14.21 -23.88 5.39
C THR A 166 15.27 -23.20 6.29
N TRP A 167 15.27 -21.86 6.33
CA TRP A 167 16.30 -21.06 7.01
C TRP A 167 15.78 -20.24 8.20
N LEU A 168 14.47 -19.97 8.29
CA LEU A 168 13.87 -19.17 9.34
C LEU A 168 12.78 -19.97 10.07
N PRO A 169 12.80 -20.01 11.41
CA PRO A 169 11.84 -20.80 12.20
C PRO A 169 10.45 -20.13 12.31
N PHE A 170 10.02 -19.36 11.33
CA PHE A 170 8.71 -18.70 11.33
C PHE A 170 7.70 -19.53 10.55
N GLU A 171 6.61 -19.96 11.19
CA GLU A 171 5.43 -20.47 10.49
C GLU A 171 4.68 -19.29 9.84
N ILE A 172 4.96 -19.01 8.58
CA ILE A 172 4.11 -18.15 7.77
C ILE A 172 2.89 -19.00 7.38
N SER A 173 1.73 -18.72 7.95
CA SER A 173 0.51 -19.44 7.61
C SER A 173 0.17 -19.22 6.13
N THR A 174 0.51 -20.18 5.28
CA THR A 174 0.14 -20.21 3.87
C THR A 174 -1.32 -20.62 3.74
N HIS A 175 -2.25 -19.81 4.27
CA HIS A 175 -3.65 -19.98 3.97
C HIS A 175 -3.89 -19.57 2.52
N THR A 176 -4.06 -20.57 1.66
CA THR A 176 -4.53 -20.37 0.30
C THR A 176 -6.01 -20.00 0.36
N PHE A 177 -6.31 -18.72 0.23
CA PHE A 177 -7.67 -18.24 0.06
C PHE A 177 -8.05 -18.39 -1.42
N ASP A 178 -8.44 -19.59 -1.84
CA ASP A 178 -8.67 -19.91 -3.25
C ASP A 178 -9.79 -19.07 -3.90
N ASP A 179 -10.76 -18.64 -3.10
CA ASP A 179 -11.90 -17.80 -3.51
C ASP A 179 -11.66 -16.29 -3.29
N ARG A 180 -10.47 -15.88 -2.81
CA ARG A 180 -10.17 -14.50 -2.43
C ARG A 180 -8.76 -14.11 -2.83
N ALA A 181 -8.63 -12.98 -3.51
CA ALA A 181 -7.32 -12.47 -3.91
C ALA A 181 -6.61 -11.74 -2.77
N SER A 182 -5.31 -11.96 -2.63
CA SER A 182 -4.44 -11.22 -1.70
C SER A 182 -3.41 -10.32 -2.39
N GLY A 183 -3.34 -10.33 -3.72
CA GLY A 183 -2.30 -9.59 -4.45
C GLY A 183 -0.92 -10.10 -4.08
N PHE A 184 -0.05 -9.17 -3.69
CA PHE A 184 1.28 -9.48 -3.16
C PHE A 184 1.31 -9.68 -1.63
N PHE A 185 0.20 -9.48 -0.94
CA PHE A 185 0.10 -9.68 0.51
C PHE A 185 -0.18 -11.14 0.86
N SER A 186 0.17 -11.53 2.07
CA SER A 186 -0.15 -12.86 2.62
C SER A 186 -1.65 -13.04 2.91
N ASN A 187 -2.40 -11.94 3.09
CA ASN A 187 -3.80 -11.97 3.53
C ASN A 187 -4.67 -11.00 2.72
N PRO A 188 -5.85 -11.44 2.21
CA PRO A 188 -6.80 -10.57 1.50
C PRO A 188 -7.25 -9.33 2.29
N ASN A 189 -7.32 -9.42 3.62
CA ASN A 189 -7.71 -8.29 4.45
C ASN A 189 -6.63 -7.19 4.48
N LEU A 190 -5.34 -7.57 4.43
CA LEU A 190 -4.23 -6.62 4.32
C LEU A 190 -4.26 -5.91 2.97
N LEU A 191 -4.48 -6.65 1.89
CA LEU A 191 -4.67 -6.06 0.57
C LEU A 191 -5.84 -5.07 0.58
N ALA A 192 -7.01 -5.48 1.10
CA ALA A 192 -8.19 -4.61 1.18
C ALA A 192 -7.88 -3.32 1.95
N THR A 193 -7.25 -3.42 3.12
CA THR A 193 -6.86 -2.28 3.94
C THR A 193 -5.94 -1.33 3.16
N TYR A 194 -4.90 -1.87 2.52
CA TYR A 194 -3.99 -1.08 1.70
C TYR A 194 -4.69 -0.34 0.56
N LEU A 195 -5.56 -1.02 -0.18
CA LEU A 195 -6.29 -0.44 -1.30
C LEU A 195 -7.30 0.62 -0.86
N ILE A 196 -7.95 0.45 0.30
CA ILE A 196 -8.85 1.45 0.89
C ILE A 196 -8.10 2.75 1.17
N PHE A 197 -6.89 2.69 1.73
CA PHE A 197 -6.07 3.89 1.97
C PHE A 197 -5.51 4.50 0.68
N ALA A 198 -5.17 3.69 -0.31
CA ALA A 198 -4.64 4.17 -1.59
C ALA A 198 -5.71 4.84 -2.47
N TYR A 199 -6.97 4.42 -2.35
CA TYR A 199 -8.08 4.93 -3.16
C TYR A 199 -8.24 6.47 -3.09
N PRO A 200 -8.40 7.10 -1.92
CA PRO A 200 -8.52 8.56 -1.83
C PRO A 200 -7.28 9.30 -2.36
N LEU A 201 -6.09 8.70 -2.25
CA LEU A 201 -4.87 9.24 -2.83
C LEU A 201 -4.92 9.25 -4.37
N SER A 202 -5.47 8.18 -4.98
CA SER A 202 -5.66 8.11 -6.43
C SER A 202 -6.66 9.16 -6.93
N VAL A 203 -7.76 9.39 -6.20
CA VAL A 203 -8.72 10.45 -6.49
C VAL A 203 -8.08 11.84 -6.36
N TYR A 204 -7.30 12.07 -5.31
CA TYR A 204 -6.55 13.31 -5.15
C TYR A 204 -5.63 13.58 -6.35
N MET A 205 -4.89 12.58 -6.82
CA MET A 205 -4.02 12.69 -8.00
C MET A 205 -4.81 13.01 -9.27
N PHE A 206 -5.96 12.37 -9.46
CA PHE A 206 -6.84 12.65 -10.58
C PHE A 206 -7.35 14.10 -10.59
N LEU A 207 -7.84 14.59 -9.43
CA LEU A 207 -8.37 15.95 -9.31
C LEU A 207 -7.29 17.03 -9.55
N ASN A 208 -6.03 16.73 -9.21
CA ASN A 208 -4.91 17.64 -9.38
C ASN A 208 -4.14 17.42 -10.70
N ALA A 209 -4.57 16.49 -11.56
CA ALA A 209 -3.91 16.22 -12.82
C ALA A 209 -4.06 17.38 -13.79
N LYS A 210 -2.92 17.90 -14.27
CA LYS A 210 -2.86 19.06 -15.17
C LYS A 210 -3.13 18.69 -16.63
N THR A 211 -2.73 17.48 -17.07
CA THR A 211 -2.87 17.02 -18.45
C THR A 211 -3.94 15.96 -18.58
N LYS A 212 -4.54 15.87 -19.79
CA LYS A 212 -5.55 14.85 -20.13
C LYS A 212 -4.97 13.42 -19.97
N SER A 213 -3.72 13.22 -20.38
CA SER A 213 -3.03 11.93 -20.26
C SER A 213 -2.91 11.48 -18.81
N HIS A 214 -2.46 12.35 -17.91
CA HIS A 214 -2.38 12.03 -16.47
C HIS A 214 -3.77 11.75 -15.86
N ARG A 215 -4.82 12.46 -16.30
CA ARG A 215 -6.19 12.16 -15.83
C ARG A 215 -6.63 10.75 -16.23
N ILE A 216 -6.39 10.36 -17.47
CA ILE A 216 -6.70 8.99 -17.96
C ILE A 216 -5.94 7.96 -17.13
N LEU A 217 -4.63 8.17 -16.93
CA LEU A 217 -3.79 7.28 -16.13
C LEU A 217 -4.33 7.11 -14.69
N TYR A 218 -4.73 8.18 -14.02
CA TYR A 218 -5.26 8.10 -12.65
C TYR A 218 -6.66 7.52 -12.58
N ILE A 219 -7.50 7.67 -13.62
CA ILE A 219 -8.76 6.92 -13.73
C ILE A 219 -8.45 5.43 -13.83
N LEU A 220 -7.51 5.03 -14.68
CA LEU A 220 -7.09 3.63 -14.83
C LEU A 220 -6.59 3.07 -13.50
N PHE A 221 -5.71 3.77 -12.80
CA PHE A 221 -5.22 3.35 -11.47
C PHE A 221 -6.37 3.19 -10.48
N ASN A 222 -7.32 4.12 -10.48
CA ASN A 222 -8.48 4.06 -9.60
C ASN A 222 -9.36 2.85 -9.90
N LEU A 223 -9.60 2.53 -11.17
CA LEU A 223 -10.34 1.33 -11.58
C LEU A 223 -9.61 0.04 -11.17
N LEU A 224 -8.30 -0.02 -11.35
CA LEU A 224 -7.48 -1.16 -10.95
C LEU A 224 -7.48 -1.38 -9.43
N ILE A 225 -7.37 -0.29 -8.64
CA ILE A 225 -7.49 -0.33 -7.19
C ILE A 225 -8.88 -0.85 -6.77
N SER A 226 -9.94 -0.38 -7.44
CA SER A 226 -11.31 -0.79 -7.16
C SER A 226 -11.56 -2.26 -7.51
N ALA A 227 -11.06 -2.72 -8.68
CA ALA A 227 -11.14 -4.12 -9.09
C ALA A 227 -10.37 -5.03 -8.12
N GLY A 228 -9.15 -4.62 -7.72
CA GLY A 228 -8.38 -5.32 -6.71
C GLY A 228 -9.08 -5.39 -5.35
N LEU A 229 -9.73 -4.31 -4.92
CA LEU A 229 -10.52 -4.31 -3.68
C LEU A 229 -11.71 -5.28 -3.78
N SER A 230 -12.42 -5.29 -4.90
CA SER A 230 -13.50 -6.25 -5.16
C SER A 230 -13.02 -7.70 -5.13
N SER A 231 -11.85 -7.97 -5.71
CA SER A 231 -11.27 -9.32 -5.75
C SER A 231 -10.87 -9.87 -4.37
N THR A 232 -10.69 -9.00 -3.37
CA THR A 232 -10.42 -9.47 -1.99
C THR A 232 -11.62 -10.14 -1.34
N MET A 233 -12.83 -9.94 -1.85
CA MET A 233 -14.09 -10.41 -1.26
C MET A 233 -14.23 -10.09 0.24
N THR A 234 -13.64 -8.99 0.69
CA THR A 234 -13.61 -8.57 2.11
C THR A 234 -14.83 -7.70 2.41
N ARG A 235 -15.79 -8.24 3.16
CA ARG A 235 -17.05 -7.54 3.51
C ARG A 235 -16.79 -6.21 4.21
N ALA A 236 -16.00 -6.22 5.28
CA ALA A 236 -15.62 -5.02 6.01
C ALA A 236 -14.88 -4.00 5.12
N GLY A 237 -13.99 -4.48 4.25
CA GLY A 237 -13.26 -3.64 3.30
C GLY A 237 -14.18 -2.89 2.34
N CYS A 238 -15.15 -3.57 1.76
CA CYS A 238 -16.13 -2.95 0.86
C CYS A 238 -17.01 -1.91 1.57
N VAL A 239 -17.48 -2.22 2.78
CA VAL A 239 -18.31 -1.30 3.58
C VAL A 239 -17.51 -0.03 3.95
N ILE A 240 -16.28 -0.19 4.43
CA ILE A 240 -15.39 0.94 4.77
C ILE A 240 -15.07 1.77 3.52
N ALA A 241 -14.82 1.13 2.38
CA ALA A 241 -14.57 1.84 1.13
C ALA A 241 -15.79 2.68 0.71
N ILE A 242 -16.99 2.11 0.74
CA ILE A 242 -18.24 2.83 0.41
C ILE A 242 -18.43 4.01 1.37
N ALA A 243 -18.26 3.81 2.67
CA ALA A 243 -18.35 4.88 3.67
C ALA A 243 -17.32 6.00 3.41
N GLY A 244 -16.08 5.63 3.11
CA GLY A 244 -15.02 6.56 2.75
C GLY A 244 -15.32 7.36 1.48
N TRP A 245 -15.94 6.74 0.48
CA TRP A 245 -16.35 7.41 -0.76
C TRP A 245 -17.51 8.37 -0.54
N VAL A 246 -18.51 7.97 0.23
CA VAL A 246 -19.64 8.86 0.61
C VAL A 246 -19.08 10.08 1.35
N PHE A 247 -18.21 9.88 2.32
CA PHE A 247 -17.55 10.97 3.03
C PHE A 247 -16.77 11.90 2.08
N MET A 248 -15.93 11.32 1.23
CA MET A 248 -15.14 12.08 0.26
C MET A 248 -16.03 12.83 -0.73
N PHE A 249 -17.15 12.23 -1.16
CA PHE A 249 -18.13 12.86 -2.03
C PHE A 249 -18.78 14.08 -1.33
N ILE A 250 -19.22 13.92 -0.10
CA ILE A 250 -19.82 15.03 0.69
C ILE A 250 -18.83 16.19 0.81
N VAL A 251 -17.56 15.92 1.11
CA VAL A 251 -16.53 16.95 1.30
C VAL A 251 -16.17 17.65 -0.01
N LEU A 252 -16.09 16.90 -1.11
CA LEU A 252 -15.56 17.42 -2.39
C LEU A 252 -16.63 17.85 -3.39
N ILE A 253 -17.91 17.52 -3.16
CA ILE A 253 -18.99 17.75 -4.13
C ILE A 253 -19.13 19.22 -4.51
N LYS A 254 -19.03 20.12 -3.54
CA LYS A 254 -19.17 21.57 -3.77
C LYS A 254 -18.10 22.11 -4.73
N ARG A 255 -16.90 21.53 -4.70
CA ARG A 255 -15.75 22.00 -5.51
C ARG A 255 -15.55 21.22 -6.80
N HIS A 256 -15.84 19.92 -6.81
CA HIS A 256 -15.47 19.01 -7.88
C HIS A 256 -16.60 18.07 -8.32
N GLY A 257 -17.87 18.34 -7.99
CA GLY A 257 -18.99 17.41 -8.13
C GLY A 257 -19.06 16.70 -9.50
N LYS A 258 -19.13 17.44 -10.61
CA LYS A 258 -19.19 16.86 -11.96
C LYS A 258 -17.99 15.98 -12.30
N THR A 259 -16.81 16.28 -11.74
CA THR A 259 -15.57 15.53 -12.00
C THR A 259 -15.50 14.28 -11.13
N LEU A 260 -16.01 14.35 -9.91
CA LEU A 260 -16.07 13.20 -8.98
C LEU A 260 -16.98 12.08 -9.52
N PHE A 261 -18.12 12.43 -10.15
CA PHE A 261 -19.01 11.45 -10.74
C PHE A 261 -18.33 10.57 -11.78
N LYS A 262 -17.34 11.12 -12.54
CA LYS A 262 -16.60 10.37 -13.56
C LYS A 262 -15.75 9.24 -12.98
N ILE A 263 -15.38 9.32 -11.70
CA ILE A 263 -14.63 8.26 -11.01
C ILE A 263 -15.57 7.41 -10.17
N LEU A 264 -16.46 8.05 -9.43
CA LEU A 264 -17.31 7.37 -8.45
C LEU A 264 -18.25 6.36 -9.10
N ILE A 265 -18.88 6.72 -10.22
CA ILE A 265 -19.82 5.84 -10.93
C ILE A 265 -19.13 4.54 -11.39
N PRO A 266 -18.02 4.56 -12.17
CA PRO A 266 -17.35 3.34 -12.59
C PRO A 266 -16.86 2.49 -11.40
N THR A 267 -16.40 3.13 -10.33
CA THR A 267 -15.96 2.45 -9.12
C THR A 267 -17.11 1.71 -8.44
N LEU A 268 -18.27 2.36 -8.27
CA LEU A 268 -19.45 1.73 -7.70
C LEU A 268 -19.96 0.57 -8.57
N MET A 269 -19.89 0.72 -9.91
CA MET A 269 -20.25 -0.36 -10.85
C MET A 269 -19.37 -1.61 -10.70
N ILE A 270 -18.14 -1.48 -10.19
CA ILE A 270 -17.25 -2.61 -9.92
C ILE A 270 -17.54 -3.21 -8.53
N ILE A 271 -17.68 -2.39 -7.50
CA ILE A 271 -17.71 -2.86 -6.12
C ILE A 271 -19.09 -3.31 -5.67
N VAL A 272 -20.16 -2.64 -6.11
CA VAL A 272 -21.51 -3.00 -5.69
C VAL A 272 -21.90 -4.41 -6.16
N PRO A 273 -21.69 -4.83 -7.42
CA PRO A 273 -21.97 -6.21 -7.83
C PRO A 273 -21.18 -7.25 -7.03
N SER A 274 -19.89 -7.02 -6.79
CA SER A 274 -19.07 -7.94 -5.98
C SER A 274 -19.60 -8.09 -4.56
N LEU A 275 -20.07 -7.00 -3.97
CA LEU A 275 -20.68 -7.03 -2.65
C LEU A 275 -22.01 -7.82 -2.66
N LEU A 276 -22.86 -7.57 -3.65
CA LEU A 276 -24.15 -8.25 -3.78
C LEU A 276 -23.97 -9.77 -4.02
N MET A 277 -23.02 -10.17 -4.87
CA MET A 277 -22.66 -11.59 -5.06
C MET A 277 -22.21 -12.22 -3.74
N ARG A 278 -21.37 -11.54 -2.97
CA ARG A 278 -20.88 -12.07 -1.69
C ARG A 278 -21.97 -12.26 -0.64
N TYR A 279 -23.03 -11.48 -0.67
CA TYR A 279 -24.18 -11.65 0.22
C TYR A 279 -25.25 -12.60 -0.35
N GLY A 280 -25.03 -13.20 -1.51
CA GLY A 280 -26.00 -14.08 -2.16
C GLY A 280 -27.26 -13.36 -2.64
N LEU A 281 -27.18 -12.05 -2.87
CA LEU A 281 -28.30 -11.23 -3.36
C LEU A 281 -28.42 -11.26 -4.88
N ILE A 282 -27.36 -11.69 -5.57
CA ILE A 282 -27.30 -11.93 -7.01
C ILE A 282 -26.57 -13.26 -7.22
N ALA A 283 -27.14 -14.17 -8.02
CA ALA A 283 -26.52 -15.43 -8.43
C ALA A 283 -25.58 -15.24 -9.60
#